data_7aaf345d382d203a217a5f375f9e801f
#
_entry.id   7aaf345d382d203a217a5f375f9e801f
#
_cell.length_a   1.000
_cell.length_b   1.000
_cell.length_c   1.000
_cell.angle_alpha   90.00
_cell.angle_beta   90.00
_cell.angle_gamma   90.00
#
_symmetry.space_group_name_H-M   'P 1'
#
loop_
_entity.id
_entity.type
_entity.pdbx_description
1 polymer ?
#
loop_
_entity_poly.entity_id
_entity_poly.type
_entity_poly.pdbx_seq_one_letter_code
_entity_poly.pdbx_strand_id
1 'polypeptide(L)'
;MKIGARLKKYRHAKGYTIYKLSKETDISQNHISAIENDKRQPTIDTLERLIAPMGISLAELFNINESVSFLTENERRLVENYRSMPDESAELLLGLSNVLSK
;
A
#
# COMPACT_ATOMS: atom_id res chain seq x y z
N MET A 1 7.15 12.28 -1.52
CA MET A 1 6.40 11.16 -0.90
C MET A 1 7.11 10.72 0.36
N LYS A 2 6.36 10.61 1.45
CA LYS A 2 6.93 10.16 2.72
C LYS A 2 6.78 8.65 2.84
N ILE A 3 7.80 7.94 2.43
CA ILE A 3 7.76 6.49 2.41
C ILE A 3 7.74 5.88 3.81
N GLY A 4 8.33 6.56 4.79
CA GLY A 4 8.39 6.08 6.15
C GLY A 4 7.01 5.89 6.79
N ALA A 5 6.11 6.85 6.60
CA ALA A 5 4.76 6.76 7.12
C ALA A 5 3.99 5.60 6.49
N ARG A 6 4.19 5.36 5.21
CA ARG A 6 3.56 4.23 4.50
C ARG A 6 4.10 2.89 4.99
N LEU A 7 5.40 2.80 5.17
CA LEU A 7 6.03 1.60 5.72
C LEU A 7 5.46 1.26 7.09
N LYS A 8 5.37 2.27 7.96
CA LYS A 8 4.80 2.12 9.29
C LYS A 8 3.35 1.65 9.24
N LYS A 9 2.56 2.24 8.35
CA LYS A 9 1.15 1.86 8.17
C LYS A 9 1.00 0.39 7.77
N TYR A 10 1.79 -0.07 6.80
CA TYR A 10 1.76 -1.47 6.38
C TYR A 10 2.24 -2.39 7.49
N ARG A 11 3.28 -1.98 8.21
CA ARG A 11 3.78 -2.77 9.33
C ARG A 11 2.69 -3.01 10.37
N HIS A 12 1.98 -1.95 10.76
CA HIS A 12 0.86 -2.08 11.70
C HIS A 12 -0.28 -2.94 11.14
N ALA A 13 -0.62 -2.72 9.88
CA ALA A 13 -1.69 -3.47 9.23
C ALA A 13 -1.40 -4.97 9.15
N LYS A 14 -0.13 -5.34 9.02
CA LYS A 14 0.29 -6.75 8.97
C LYS A 14 0.60 -7.33 10.36
N GLY A 15 0.40 -6.56 11.42
CA GLY A 15 0.60 -7.03 12.78
C GLY A 15 2.06 -7.15 13.19
N TYR A 16 2.95 -6.43 12.56
CA TYR A 16 4.38 -6.46 12.88
C TYR A 16 4.77 -5.38 13.86
N THR A 17 5.52 -5.78 14.89
CA THR A 17 6.25 -4.82 15.72
C THR A 17 7.59 -4.51 15.05
N ILE A 18 8.23 -3.41 15.45
CA ILE A 18 9.58 -3.10 14.96
C ILE A 18 10.54 -4.22 15.35
N TYR A 19 10.38 -4.77 16.55
CA TYR A 19 11.20 -5.88 17.05
C TYR A 19 11.07 -7.10 16.13
N LYS A 20 9.85 -7.51 15.80
CA LYS A 20 9.61 -8.67 14.94
C LYS A 20 10.17 -8.45 13.55
N LEU A 21 9.93 -7.27 12.99
CA LEU A 21 10.45 -6.93 11.67
C LEU A 21 11.98 -6.93 11.64
N SER A 22 12.59 -6.39 12.69
CA SER A 22 14.06 -6.41 12.85
C SER A 22 14.59 -7.84 12.89
N LYS A 23 13.94 -8.71 13.63
CA LYS A 23 14.33 -10.13 13.73
C LYS A 23 14.28 -10.83 12.38
N GLU A 24 13.24 -10.60 11.60
CA GLU A 24 13.04 -11.30 10.32
C GLU A 24 13.89 -10.74 9.19
N THR A 25 14.27 -9.46 9.27
CA THR A 25 15.01 -8.80 8.19
C THR A 25 16.49 -8.61 8.48
N ASP A 26 16.88 -8.81 9.71
CA ASP A 26 18.25 -8.56 10.18
C ASP A 26 18.67 -7.08 10.06
N ILE A 27 17.67 -6.20 10.03
CA ILE A 27 17.87 -4.76 10.03
C ILE A 27 17.59 -4.26 11.45
N SER A 28 18.46 -3.40 12.00
CA SER A 28 18.32 -2.98 13.39
C SER A 28 17.02 -2.21 13.64
N GLN A 29 16.51 -2.31 14.86
CA GLN A 29 15.31 -1.59 15.26
C GLN A 29 15.47 -0.08 15.09
N ASN A 30 16.65 0.44 15.44
CA ASN A 30 16.94 1.87 15.29
C ASN A 30 16.90 2.30 13.82
N HIS A 31 17.40 1.46 12.92
CA HIS A 31 17.39 1.73 11.50
C HIS A 31 15.96 1.76 10.97
N ILE A 32 15.15 0.77 11.34
CA ILE A 32 13.73 0.71 10.95
C ILE A 32 12.99 1.95 11.45
N SER A 33 13.18 2.30 12.72
CA SER A 33 12.55 3.47 13.31
C SER A 33 12.95 4.76 12.58
N ALA A 34 14.23 4.90 12.25
CA ALA A 34 14.73 6.08 11.54
C ALA A 34 14.10 6.20 10.14
N ILE A 35 13.93 5.08 9.45
CA ILE A 35 13.26 5.06 8.14
C ILE A 35 11.80 5.45 8.29
N GLU A 36 11.09 4.88 9.24
CA GLU A 36 9.67 5.16 9.46
C GLU A 36 9.41 6.62 9.84
N ASN A 37 10.37 7.25 10.50
CA ASN A 37 10.25 8.65 10.92
C ASN A 37 10.87 9.63 9.91
N ASP A 38 11.23 9.16 8.73
CA ASP A 38 11.83 9.96 7.65
C ASP A 38 13.14 10.65 8.06
N LYS A 39 13.84 10.08 9.05
CA LYS A 39 15.15 10.56 9.48
C LYS A 39 16.27 9.94 8.65
N ARG A 40 15.97 8.89 7.91
CA ARG A 40 16.93 8.18 7.09
C ARG A 40 16.27 7.75 5.79
N GLN A 41 16.98 7.99 4.69
CA GLN A 41 16.52 7.61 3.36
C GLN A 41 16.96 6.16 3.10
N PRO A 42 16.03 5.21 2.92
CA PRO A 42 16.41 3.83 2.64
C PRO A 42 16.76 3.65 1.16
N THR A 43 17.60 2.66 0.89
CA THR A 43 17.82 2.21 -0.49
C THR A 43 16.67 1.31 -0.91
N ILE A 44 16.54 1.09 -2.21
CA ILE A 44 15.52 0.16 -2.74
C ILE A 44 15.77 -1.25 -2.19
N ASP A 45 17.03 -1.66 -2.10
CA ASP A 45 17.37 -2.97 -1.53
C ASP A 45 16.89 -3.10 -0.08
N THR A 46 17.11 -2.07 0.74
CA THR A 46 16.64 -2.07 2.12
C THR A 46 15.13 -2.15 2.19
N LEU A 47 14.42 -1.39 1.34
CA LEU A 47 12.97 -1.43 1.28
C LEU A 47 12.45 -2.81 0.91
N GLU A 48 13.05 -3.44 -0.10
CA GLU A 48 12.67 -4.79 -0.51
C GLU A 48 12.83 -5.80 0.63
N ARG A 49 13.91 -5.68 1.39
CA ARG A 49 14.15 -6.54 2.55
C ARG A 49 13.10 -6.34 3.64
N LEU A 50 12.70 -5.10 3.87
CA LEU A 50 11.71 -4.78 4.91
C LEU A 50 10.31 -5.25 4.55
N ILE A 51 9.92 -5.15 3.29
CA ILE A 51 8.56 -5.49 2.87
C ILE A 51 8.37 -6.98 2.55
N ALA A 52 9.45 -7.70 2.28
CA ALA A 52 9.37 -9.12 1.93
C ALA A 52 8.65 -9.97 2.98
N PRO A 53 9.00 -9.88 4.29
CA PRO A 53 8.29 -10.67 5.29
C PRO A 53 6.82 -10.27 5.45
N MET A 54 6.50 -9.03 5.14
CA MET A 54 5.12 -8.53 5.24
C MET A 54 4.26 -8.92 4.03
N GLY A 55 4.86 -9.48 3.00
CA GLY A 55 4.12 -9.92 1.82
C GLY A 55 3.58 -8.80 0.95
N ILE A 56 4.20 -7.63 1.00
CA ILE A 56 3.81 -6.52 0.14
C ILE A 56 4.86 -6.25 -0.93
N SER A 57 4.43 -5.71 -2.06
CA SER A 57 5.31 -5.37 -3.16
C SER A 57 5.79 -3.91 -3.06
N LEU A 58 6.84 -3.57 -3.79
CA LEU A 58 7.26 -2.18 -3.92
C LEU A 58 6.14 -1.32 -4.51
N ALA A 59 5.39 -1.85 -5.47
CA ALA A 59 4.27 -1.13 -6.07
C ALA A 59 3.22 -0.77 -5.02
N GLU A 60 2.90 -1.70 -4.12
CA GLU A 60 1.98 -1.44 -3.03
C GLU A 60 2.54 -0.40 -2.06
N LEU A 61 3.81 -0.52 -1.71
CA LEU A 61 4.46 0.41 -0.79
C LEU A 61 4.46 1.82 -1.35
N PHE A 62 4.78 1.98 -2.63
CA PHE A 62 4.80 3.28 -3.30
C PHE A 62 3.43 3.74 -3.76
N ASN A 63 2.41 2.89 -3.66
CA ASN A 63 1.05 3.21 -4.06
C ASN A 63 0.94 3.59 -5.55
N ILE A 64 1.71 2.92 -6.38
CA ILE A 64 1.81 3.25 -7.81
C ILE A 64 0.47 3.13 -8.50
N ASN A 65 -0.27 2.06 -8.23
CA ASN A 65 -1.56 1.83 -8.86
C ASN A 65 -2.60 2.91 -8.51
N GLU A 66 -2.59 3.35 -7.26
CA GLU A 66 -3.49 4.40 -6.80
C GLU A 66 -3.10 5.76 -7.35
N SER A 67 -1.82 6.08 -7.32
CA SER A 67 -1.34 7.37 -7.79
C SER A 67 -1.48 7.54 -9.30
N VAL A 68 -1.33 6.49 -10.07
CA VAL A 68 -1.51 6.52 -11.52
C VAL A 68 -2.96 6.83 -11.89
N SER A 69 -3.90 6.27 -11.15
CA SER A 69 -5.32 6.46 -11.45
C SER A 69 -5.88 7.76 -10.89
N PHE A 70 -5.21 8.41 -9.95
CA PHE A 70 -5.69 9.64 -9.30
C PHE A 70 -7.08 9.51 -8.70
N LEU A 71 -7.42 8.33 -8.21
CA LEU A 71 -8.75 8.05 -7.68
C LEU A 71 -8.97 8.71 -6.32
N THR A 72 -10.13 9.29 -6.14
CA THR A 72 -10.61 9.69 -4.80
C THR A 72 -10.94 8.44 -4.00
N GLU A 73 -11.15 8.62 -2.69
CA GLU A 73 -11.57 7.49 -1.84
C GLU A 73 -12.86 6.85 -2.34
N ASN A 74 -13.83 7.67 -2.76
CA ASN A 74 -15.09 7.17 -3.27
C ASN A 74 -14.92 6.40 -4.58
N GLU A 75 -14.06 6.90 -5.46
CA GLU A 75 -13.77 6.23 -6.73
C GLU A 75 -13.06 4.91 -6.50
N ARG A 76 -12.14 4.86 -5.54
CA ARG A 76 -11.45 3.63 -5.17
C ARG A 76 -12.43 2.60 -4.67
N ARG A 77 -13.36 2.98 -3.79
CA ARG A 77 -14.40 2.10 -3.28
C ARG A 77 -15.27 1.56 -4.40
N LEU A 78 -15.60 2.40 -5.35
CA LEU A 78 -16.39 2.01 -6.51
C LEU A 78 -15.66 0.94 -7.32
N VAL A 79 -14.37 1.13 -7.58
CA VAL A 79 -13.55 0.16 -8.32
C VAL A 79 -13.47 -1.16 -7.57
N GLU A 80 -13.21 -1.11 -6.26
CA GLU A 80 -13.13 -2.31 -5.44
C GLU A 80 -14.45 -3.07 -5.42
N ASN A 81 -15.55 -2.35 -5.28
CA ASN A 81 -16.89 -2.94 -5.31
C ASN A 81 -17.17 -3.60 -6.66
N TYR A 82 -16.80 -2.92 -7.74
CA TYR A 82 -16.97 -3.45 -9.09
C TYR A 82 -16.23 -4.79 -9.26
N ARG A 83 -14.98 -4.86 -8.78
CA ARG A 83 -14.16 -6.07 -8.90
C ARG A 83 -14.72 -7.26 -8.12
N SER A 84 -15.45 -6.98 -7.04
CA SER A 84 -16.03 -8.04 -6.19
C SER A 84 -17.44 -8.42 -6.58
N MET A 85 -18.05 -7.73 -7.54
CA MET A 85 -19.42 -7.99 -7.96
C MET A 85 -19.54 -9.14 -8.95
N PRO A 86 -20.69 -9.84 -8.96
CA PRO A 86 -21.02 -10.72 -10.08
C PRO A 86 -21.05 -9.94 -11.40
N ASP A 87 -20.76 -10.61 -12.51
CA ASP A 87 -20.65 -9.95 -13.82
C ASP A 87 -21.87 -9.10 -14.17
N GLU A 88 -23.06 -9.60 -13.93
CA GLU A 88 -24.30 -8.88 -14.22
C GLU A 88 -24.39 -7.56 -13.47
N SER A 89 -24.09 -7.59 -12.17
CA SER A 89 -24.11 -6.39 -11.34
C SER A 89 -23.00 -5.42 -11.75
N ALA A 90 -21.85 -5.96 -12.11
CA ALA A 90 -20.71 -5.15 -12.54
C ALA A 90 -21.03 -4.40 -13.84
N GLU A 91 -21.71 -5.03 -14.77
CA GLU A 91 -22.13 -4.39 -16.02
C GLU A 91 -23.13 -3.25 -15.78
N LEU A 92 -24.08 -3.46 -14.88
CA LEU A 92 -25.04 -2.43 -14.51
C LEU A 92 -24.34 -1.21 -13.88
N LEU A 93 -23.40 -1.47 -12.97
CA LEU A 93 -22.65 -0.41 -12.32
C LEU A 93 -21.80 0.35 -13.33
N LEU A 94 -21.14 -0.35 -14.24
CA LEU A 94 -20.34 0.26 -15.28
C LEU A 94 -21.19 1.16 -16.18
N GLY A 95 -22.38 0.69 -16.59
CA GLY A 95 -23.30 1.46 -17.39
C GLY A 95 -23.73 2.75 -16.69
N LEU A 96 -24.10 2.65 -15.41
CA LEU A 96 -24.46 3.80 -14.60
C LEU A 96 -23.30 4.78 -14.45
N SER A 97 -22.12 4.25 -14.16
CA SER A 97 -20.91 5.05 -14.02
C SER A 97 -20.59 5.84 -15.29
N ASN A 98 -20.74 5.22 -16.45
CA ASN A 98 -20.53 5.87 -17.74
C ASN A 98 -21.51 7.02 -17.99
N VAL A 99 -22.76 6.83 -17.56
CA VAL A 99 -23.78 7.88 -17.68
C VAL A 99 -23.46 9.05 -16.76
N LEU A 100 -23.06 8.76 -15.53
CA LEU A 100 -22.77 9.79 -14.53
C LEU A 100 -21.47 10.55 -14.80
N SER A 101 -20.54 9.97 -15.53
CA SER A 101 -19.24 10.57 -15.79
C SER A 101 -19.22 11.58 -16.92
N LYS A 102 -20.33 11.77 -17.61
CA LYS A 102 -20.44 12.71 -18.73
C LYS A 102 -20.75 14.12 -18.29
#